data_5cca12fc18f49fbe8c1dc25857b9797b
#
_entry.id   5cca12fc18f49fbe8c1dc25857b9797b
#
_cell.length_a   1.000
_cell.length_b   1.000
_cell.length_c   1.000
_cell.angle_alpha   90.00
_cell.angle_beta   90.00
_cell.angle_gamma   90.00
#
_symmetry.space_group_name_H-M   'P 1'
#
loop_
_entity.id
_entity.type
_entity.pdbx_description
1 polymer ?
#
loop_
_entity_poly.entity_id
_entity_poly.type
_entity_poly.pdbx_seq_one_letter_code
_entity_poly.pdbx_strand_id
1 'polypeptide(L)'
;MKFSSSLFLLFSGILLNSCQPDLQAPETGADGKLDLSNYIAIGNSLTAGYASGGLFLEGQKGAYPVLIAEQFAQSGGGPFYAPLFADNESGGTGYLRLDGFKDASTPILTSVPADPDAIEGRTAEAYSPTLNPDSIVLKPYLGQQNHNFGVPGIRVSDILTPGYGNPNPYFGRMLTKEEKGSVTYVQKVLEQNPTVFTCWLGNNDVLGFATAGGYTDLGRITPVADFSNNYNALLQGLQNLPSRPRGVIANIPDIPSIPFFTTITPTVKENMVLSGNYYLYEFKFDSAFQDVVVPTFLNPDSLLLKPQKINRWSSSRLAALNPVTGTFEGDVFLTLTFSPYASMIGKPGGRAWRDIIDRLVNTFVLPPPFNLVPRDTLKKIAWIKSGLDTLQPFGTSMLNPVPDVFVLNAYESARARNAVESFNQIIKNQADARGFAYVDANNFMKMITRGSYFDGVSTSASFLSGGAFSLDGVHLTPRGNALAANEFIRALNAKYGSKVPVLNPGLYKGVILP
;
A
#
# COMPACT_ATOMS: atom_id res chain seq x y z
N MET A 1 30.02 84.52 -19.79
CA MET A 1 30.88 83.43 -19.25
C MET A 1 29.95 82.20 -19.13
N LYS A 2 30.10 81.23 -20.02
CA LYS A 2 29.31 79.98 -20.09
C LYS A 2 30.17 78.88 -19.53
N PHE A 3 29.74 78.19 -18.51
CA PHE A 3 30.32 76.90 -18.07
C PHE A 3 29.41 75.80 -18.50
N SER A 4 29.93 74.94 -19.39
CA SER A 4 29.32 73.70 -19.84
C SER A 4 29.85 72.60 -18.93
N SER A 5 28.93 71.86 -18.26
CA SER A 5 29.26 70.67 -17.47
C SER A 5 28.82 69.44 -18.24
N SER A 6 29.79 68.71 -18.78
CA SER A 6 29.59 67.41 -19.39
C SER A 6 29.50 66.33 -18.31
N LEU A 7 28.35 65.67 -18.20
CA LEU A 7 28.12 64.52 -17.32
C LEU A 7 28.54 63.25 -18.05
N PHE A 8 29.63 62.63 -17.58
CA PHE A 8 30.08 61.30 -18.03
C PHE A 8 29.27 60.22 -17.32
N LEU A 9 28.41 59.52 -18.03
CA LEU A 9 27.74 58.30 -17.56
C LEU A 9 28.69 57.13 -17.73
N LEU A 10 29.23 56.64 -16.63
CA LEU A 10 29.93 55.36 -16.57
C LEU A 10 28.88 54.21 -16.55
N PHE A 11 28.72 53.51 -17.65
CA PHE A 11 27.94 52.30 -17.73
C PHE A 11 28.81 51.13 -17.21
N SER A 12 28.66 50.77 -15.93
CA SER A 12 29.24 49.54 -15.36
C SER A 12 28.43 48.35 -15.88
N GLY A 13 28.94 47.68 -16.90
CA GLY A 13 28.43 46.40 -17.35
C GLY A 13 28.64 45.33 -16.28
N ILE A 14 27.60 44.99 -15.54
CA ILE A 14 27.58 43.79 -14.70
C ILE A 14 27.48 42.60 -15.64
N LEU A 15 28.60 41.93 -15.86
CA LEU A 15 28.62 40.59 -16.46
C LEU A 15 27.95 39.63 -15.50
N LEU A 16 26.68 39.35 -15.71
CA LEU A 16 25.98 38.21 -15.11
C LEU A 16 26.62 36.93 -15.69
N ASN A 17 27.65 36.43 -15.00
CA ASN A 17 28.03 35.03 -15.18
C ASN A 17 26.86 34.21 -14.69
N SER A 18 25.92 33.88 -15.59
CA SER A 18 24.97 32.82 -15.40
C SER A 18 25.80 31.53 -15.27
N CYS A 19 25.94 31.02 -14.04
CA CYS A 19 26.29 29.63 -13.84
C CYS A 19 25.20 28.80 -14.50
N GLN A 20 25.37 28.45 -15.75
CA GLN A 20 24.68 27.29 -16.30
C GLN A 20 25.20 26.11 -15.49
N PRO A 21 24.33 25.34 -14.83
CA PRO A 21 24.75 24.05 -14.30
C PRO A 21 25.31 23.28 -15.49
N ASP A 22 26.55 22.85 -15.36
CA ASP A 22 27.19 21.97 -16.35
C ASP A 22 26.40 20.67 -16.35
N LEU A 23 25.41 20.60 -17.24
CA LEU A 23 24.67 19.39 -17.55
C LEU A 23 25.64 18.52 -18.35
N GLN A 24 26.67 18.00 -17.68
CA GLN A 24 27.45 16.91 -18.23
C GLN A 24 26.46 15.85 -18.62
N ALA A 25 26.46 15.48 -19.90
CA ALA A 25 25.77 14.30 -20.36
C ALA A 25 26.11 13.16 -19.39
N PRO A 26 25.12 12.39 -18.92
CA PRO A 26 25.39 11.31 -17.97
C PRO A 26 26.56 10.51 -18.51
N GLU A 27 27.66 10.44 -17.75
CA GLU A 27 28.74 9.53 -18.11
C GLU A 27 28.08 8.16 -18.15
N THR A 28 27.95 7.59 -19.34
CA THR A 28 27.45 6.25 -19.56
C THR A 28 28.13 5.35 -18.55
N GLY A 29 27.34 4.64 -17.71
CA GLY A 29 27.79 3.91 -16.54
C GLY A 29 28.76 2.78 -16.72
N ALA A 30 29.76 3.01 -17.52
CA ALA A 30 30.73 2.04 -18.04
C ALA A 30 31.94 1.83 -17.13
N ASP A 31 31.79 1.97 -15.80
CA ASP A 31 32.83 1.49 -14.89
C ASP A 31 32.85 -0.05 -14.74
N GLY A 32 32.13 -0.78 -15.61
CA GLY A 32 32.15 -2.25 -15.67
C GLY A 32 31.50 -2.97 -14.48
N LYS A 33 30.85 -2.25 -13.56
CA LYS A 33 30.34 -2.81 -12.30
C LYS A 33 28.85 -3.12 -12.30
N LEU A 34 28.04 -2.44 -13.11
CA LEU A 34 26.59 -2.63 -13.18
C LEU A 34 26.14 -2.78 -14.64
N ASP A 35 25.66 -3.97 -14.98
CA ASP A 35 25.09 -4.27 -16.30
C ASP A 35 23.59 -3.97 -16.27
N LEU A 36 23.17 -2.93 -17.00
CA LEU A 36 21.79 -2.46 -17.11
C LEU A 36 21.03 -3.05 -18.31
N SER A 37 21.63 -4.01 -19.02
CA SER A 37 21.08 -4.52 -20.30
C SER A 37 19.79 -5.31 -20.15
N ASN A 38 19.57 -5.96 -19.00
CA ASN A 38 18.34 -6.72 -18.70
C ASN A 38 17.87 -6.44 -17.27
N TYR A 39 17.09 -5.37 -17.11
CA TYR A 39 16.51 -4.98 -15.85
C TYR A 39 15.14 -5.63 -15.66
N ILE A 40 14.90 -6.23 -14.49
CA ILE A 40 13.55 -6.65 -14.05
C ILE A 40 13.17 -6.03 -12.71
N ALA A 41 11.86 -5.85 -12.51
CA ALA A 41 11.29 -5.41 -11.26
C ALA A 41 10.43 -6.51 -10.65
N ILE A 42 10.72 -6.86 -9.39
CA ILE A 42 10.07 -7.92 -8.61
C ILE A 42 9.29 -7.25 -7.48
N GLY A 43 7.99 -7.54 -7.36
CA GLY A 43 7.23 -6.90 -6.28
C GLY A 43 5.74 -7.12 -6.34
N ASN A 44 5.05 -6.27 -5.60
CA ASN A 44 3.61 -6.30 -5.40
C ASN A 44 2.89 -5.17 -6.18
N SER A 45 1.79 -4.67 -5.62
CA SER A 45 1.00 -3.57 -6.17
C SER A 45 1.79 -2.27 -6.39
N LEU A 46 2.75 -1.94 -5.51
CA LEU A 46 3.62 -0.76 -5.68
C LEU A 46 4.48 -0.89 -6.93
N THR A 47 5.00 -2.08 -7.20
CA THR A 47 5.80 -2.40 -8.38
C THR A 47 4.95 -2.41 -9.65
N ALA A 48 3.71 -2.87 -9.55
CA ALA A 48 2.76 -2.89 -10.67
C ALA A 48 2.29 -1.49 -11.10
N GLY A 49 2.37 -0.49 -10.22
CA GLY A 49 1.78 0.83 -10.42
C GLY A 49 0.29 0.89 -10.08
N TYR A 50 -0.15 0.03 -9.16
CA TYR A 50 -1.50 0.12 -8.58
C TYR A 50 -1.63 1.40 -7.79
N ALA A 51 -2.73 2.13 -7.97
CA ALA A 51 -2.99 3.40 -7.31
C ALA A 51 -4.48 3.67 -7.22
N SER A 52 -4.91 4.47 -6.25
CA SER A 52 -6.31 4.89 -6.12
C SER A 52 -7.31 3.72 -6.14
N GLY A 53 -6.93 2.58 -5.56
CA GLY A 53 -7.79 1.40 -5.47
C GLY A 53 -7.86 0.53 -6.72
N GLY A 54 -7.00 0.76 -7.75
CA GLY A 54 -7.00 -0.03 -8.98
C GLY A 54 -5.68 -0.08 -9.73
N LEU A 55 -5.60 -1.01 -10.66
CA LEU A 55 -4.53 -1.09 -11.64
C LEU A 55 -5.07 -0.54 -12.97
N PHE A 56 -4.50 0.54 -13.46
CA PHE A 56 -4.92 1.26 -14.67
C PHE A 56 -3.71 1.85 -15.39
N LEU A 57 -3.86 2.17 -16.67
CA LEU A 57 -2.74 2.50 -17.55
C LEU A 57 -1.87 3.68 -17.05
N GLU A 58 -2.49 4.78 -16.58
CA GLU A 58 -1.71 5.94 -16.10
C GLU A 58 -0.93 5.61 -14.82
N GLY A 59 -1.53 4.84 -13.91
CA GLY A 59 -0.84 4.32 -12.72
C GLY A 59 0.35 3.45 -13.06
N GLN A 60 0.19 2.55 -14.03
CA GLN A 60 1.26 1.67 -14.52
C GLN A 60 2.41 2.44 -15.15
N LYS A 61 2.11 3.45 -15.99
CA LYS A 61 3.14 4.33 -16.60
C LYS A 61 3.91 5.13 -15.57
N GLY A 62 3.27 5.49 -14.45
CA GLY A 62 3.88 6.21 -13.34
C GLY A 62 4.53 5.33 -12.27
N ALA A 63 4.61 4.02 -12.45
CA ALA A 63 5.19 3.09 -11.48
C ALA A 63 6.72 3.27 -11.34
N TYR A 64 7.24 3.15 -10.12
CA TYR A 64 8.67 3.36 -9.85
C TYR A 64 9.61 2.51 -10.73
N PRO A 65 9.29 1.25 -11.11
CA PRO A 65 10.17 0.48 -11.99
C PRO A 65 10.25 1.03 -13.42
N VAL A 66 9.13 1.56 -13.93
CA VAL A 66 9.11 2.21 -15.25
C VAL A 66 9.99 3.45 -15.23
N LEU A 67 9.87 4.25 -14.16
CA LEU A 67 10.68 5.46 -13.99
C LEU A 67 12.18 5.15 -13.82
N ILE A 68 12.53 4.07 -13.10
CA ILE A 68 13.92 3.58 -13.01
C ILE A 68 14.42 3.14 -14.38
N ALA A 69 13.61 2.41 -15.14
CA ALA A 69 13.98 1.93 -16.47
C ALA A 69 14.25 3.09 -17.45
N GLU A 70 13.50 4.18 -17.36
CA GLU A 70 13.76 5.41 -18.12
C GLU A 70 15.14 6.01 -17.80
N GLN A 71 15.56 5.99 -16.53
CA GLN A 71 16.89 6.46 -16.12
C GLN A 71 17.99 5.47 -16.54
N PHE A 72 17.70 4.17 -16.52
CA PHE A 72 18.62 3.17 -17.04
C PHE A 72 18.83 3.33 -18.55
N ALA A 73 17.76 3.57 -19.32
CA ALA A 73 17.86 3.82 -20.76
C ALA A 73 18.77 5.03 -21.08
N GLN A 74 18.70 6.11 -20.28
CA GLN A 74 19.60 7.27 -20.40
C GLN A 74 21.06 6.92 -20.06
N SER A 75 21.27 5.83 -19.31
CA SER A 75 22.58 5.33 -18.88
C SER A 75 23.08 4.14 -19.72
N GLY A 76 22.49 3.90 -20.91
CA GLY A 76 22.85 2.81 -21.79
C GLY A 76 22.20 1.46 -21.45
N GLY A 77 21.15 1.45 -20.63
CA GLY A 77 20.39 0.26 -20.31
C GLY A 77 19.57 -0.29 -21.47
N GLY A 78 19.18 -1.56 -21.33
CA GLY A 78 18.34 -2.27 -22.29
C GLY A 78 16.85 -1.84 -22.23
N PRO A 79 16.02 -2.39 -23.12
CA PRO A 79 14.59 -2.12 -23.13
C PRO A 79 13.91 -2.67 -21.87
N PHE A 80 12.84 -2.00 -21.46
CA PHE A 80 11.99 -2.43 -20.34
C PHE A 80 10.53 -2.52 -20.80
N TYR A 81 9.96 -3.70 -20.72
CA TYR A 81 8.58 -3.97 -21.06
C TYR A 81 7.77 -4.27 -19.80
N ALA A 82 6.77 -3.46 -19.54
CA ALA A 82 5.81 -3.69 -18.45
C ALA A 82 4.47 -4.20 -19.01
N PRO A 83 3.71 -5.00 -18.27
CA PRO A 83 2.43 -5.52 -18.72
C PRO A 83 1.34 -4.44 -18.63
N LEU A 84 1.52 -3.35 -19.41
CA LEU A 84 0.61 -2.23 -19.45
C LEU A 84 -0.74 -2.66 -20.05
N PHE A 85 -1.80 -1.98 -19.63
CA PHE A 85 -3.05 -1.98 -20.38
C PHE A 85 -2.87 -1.19 -21.69
N ALA A 86 -3.62 -1.56 -22.73
CA ALA A 86 -3.66 -0.80 -23.97
C ALA A 86 -4.43 0.51 -23.78
N ASP A 87 -4.32 1.44 -24.75
CA ASP A 87 -5.03 2.72 -24.66
C ASP A 87 -6.55 2.56 -24.62
N ASN A 88 -7.10 1.56 -25.30
CA ASN A 88 -8.53 1.19 -25.24
C ASN A 88 -8.90 0.36 -24.00
N GLU A 89 -7.95 0.03 -23.14
CA GLU A 89 -8.11 -0.67 -21.86
C GLU A 89 -7.68 0.21 -20.69
N SER A 90 -7.58 1.54 -20.93
CA SER A 90 -6.87 2.48 -20.03
C SER A 90 -7.43 2.55 -18.62
N GLY A 91 -8.73 2.27 -18.43
CA GLY A 91 -9.38 2.18 -17.14
C GLY A 91 -9.00 0.95 -16.31
N GLY A 92 -8.44 -0.08 -16.96
CA GLY A 92 -7.96 -1.31 -16.29
C GLY A 92 -8.99 -1.94 -15.34
N THR A 93 -8.62 -2.13 -14.08
CA THR A 93 -9.52 -2.69 -13.05
C THR A 93 -10.46 -1.66 -12.40
N GLY A 94 -10.52 -0.45 -12.94
CA GLY A 94 -11.19 0.67 -12.29
C GLY A 94 -10.32 1.34 -11.24
N TYR A 95 -10.70 2.53 -10.78
CA TYR A 95 -9.97 3.30 -9.78
C TYR A 95 -10.86 4.39 -9.15
N LEU A 96 -10.40 4.98 -8.06
CA LEU A 96 -11.03 6.14 -7.44
C LEU A 96 -10.60 7.43 -8.13
N ARG A 97 -11.54 8.32 -8.36
CA ARG A 97 -11.33 9.67 -8.88
C ARG A 97 -11.85 10.70 -7.88
N LEU A 98 -11.15 11.81 -7.74
CA LEU A 98 -11.58 12.95 -6.96
C LEU A 98 -12.40 13.89 -7.87
N ASP A 99 -13.69 14.03 -7.59
CA ASP A 99 -14.59 14.88 -8.38
C ASP A 99 -14.84 16.27 -7.75
N GLY A 100 -14.31 16.50 -6.55
CA GLY A 100 -14.47 17.76 -5.84
C GLY A 100 -14.56 17.57 -4.34
N PHE A 101 -15.14 18.56 -3.67
CA PHE A 101 -15.33 18.55 -2.23
C PHE A 101 -16.78 18.92 -1.90
N LYS A 102 -17.35 18.22 -0.92
CA LYS A 102 -18.67 18.54 -0.37
C LYS A 102 -18.61 19.81 0.50
N ASP A 103 -17.51 19.97 1.21
CA ASP A 103 -17.13 21.09 2.07
C ASP A 103 -15.60 21.23 2.04
N ALA A 104 -15.03 22.17 2.77
CA ALA A 104 -13.59 22.46 2.75
C ALA A 104 -12.68 21.24 3.06
N SER A 105 -13.21 20.15 3.63
CA SER A 105 -12.44 19.00 4.14
C SER A 105 -12.91 17.63 3.64
N THR A 106 -14.15 17.55 3.10
CA THR A 106 -14.78 16.27 2.73
C THR A 106 -14.68 16.04 1.21
N PRO A 107 -13.78 15.17 0.74
CA PRO A 107 -13.65 14.87 -0.68
C PRO A 107 -14.85 14.08 -1.21
N ILE A 108 -15.20 14.33 -2.46
CA ILE A 108 -16.15 13.53 -3.25
C ILE A 108 -15.32 12.57 -4.09
N LEU A 109 -15.27 11.31 -3.66
CA LEU A 109 -14.58 10.24 -4.37
C LEU A 109 -15.60 9.43 -5.18
N THR A 110 -15.37 9.32 -6.48
CA THR A 110 -16.20 8.52 -7.39
C THR A 110 -15.40 7.32 -7.88
N SER A 111 -16.03 6.14 -7.87
CA SER A 111 -15.44 4.95 -8.46
C SER A 111 -15.59 4.98 -9.97
N VAL A 112 -14.48 5.00 -10.68
CA VAL A 112 -14.43 4.71 -12.11
C VAL A 112 -14.51 3.19 -12.24
N PRO A 113 -15.49 2.63 -12.97
CA PRO A 113 -15.63 1.18 -13.09
C PRO A 113 -14.45 0.58 -13.86
N ALA A 114 -14.27 -0.75 -13.70
CA ALA A 114 -13.33 -1.50 -14.51
C ALA A 114 -13.66 -1.36 -16.01
N ASP A 115 -12.62 -1.26 -16.81
CA ASP A 115 -12.74 -1.15 -18.25
C ASP A 115 -13.19 -2.50 -18.85
N PRO A 116 -14.32 -2.55 -19.56
CA PRO A 116 -14.81 -3.80 -20.18
C PRO A 116 -13.79 -4.43 -21.14
N ASP A 117 -12.98 -3.60 -21.80
CA ASP A 117 -11.96 -4.07 -22.72
C ASP A 117 -10.75 -4.70 -22.02
N ALA A 118 -10.50 -4.38 -20.75
CA ALA A 118 -9.46 -4.96 -19.94
C ALA A 118 -9.86 -6.31 -19.29
N ILE A 119 -11.16 -6.66 -19.33
CA ILE A 119 -11.72 -7.81 -18.62
C ILE A 119 -12.15 -8.88 -19.62
N GLU A 120 -11.76 -10.14 -19.39
CA GLU A 120 -12.17 -11.31 -20.19
C GLU A 120 -13.39 -12.00 -19.59
N GLY A 121 -13.57 -11.96 -18.27
CA GLY A 121 -14.67 -12.61 -17.59
C GLY A 121 -14.63 -12.45 -16.07
N ARG A 122 -15.63 -13.09 -15.43
CA ARG A 122 -15.73 -13.19 -13.97
C ARG A 122 -15.61 -14.64 -13.56
N THR A 123 -14.83 -14.97 -12.53
CA THR A 123 -14.76 -16.31 -11.95
C THR A 123 -15.08 -16.26 -10.47
N ALA A 124 -15.84 -17.28 -10.00
CA ALA A 124 -16.11 -17.48 -8.58
C ALA A 124 -14.85 -17.88 -7.78
N GLU A 125 -13.79 -18.29 -8.49
CA GLU A 125 -12.57 -18.86 -7.92
C GLU A 125 -11.41 -17.85 -7.85
N ALA A 126 -11.54 -16.67 -8.46
CA ALA A 126 -10.49 -15.70 -8.43
C ALA A 126 -10.32 -15.13 -7.01
N TYR A 127 -9.09 -15.16 -6.56
CA TYR A 127 -8.67 -14.65 -5.26
C TYR A 127 -9.06 -13.17 -5.08
N SER A 128 -9.92 -12.90 -4.10
CA SER A 128 -10.18 -11.57 -3.63
C SER A 128 -9.55 -11.39 -2.26
N PRO A 129 -8.43 -10.66 -2.12
CA PRO A 129 -7.89 -10.32 -0.81
C PRO A 129 -8.80 -9.34 -0.05
N THR A 130 -9.74 -8.71 -0.73
CA THR A 130 -10.66 -7.72 -0.17
C THR A 130 -12.09 -8.04 -0.61
N LEU A 131 -12.80 -8.93 0.09
CA LEU A 131 -14.26 -9.05 0.11
C LEU A 131 -15.03 -8.67 -1.19
N ASN A 132 -14.42 -8.79 -2.36
CA ASN A 132 -15.11 -8.53 -3.62
C ASN A 132 -15.58 -9.86 -4.23
N PRO A 133 -16.92 -10.14 -4.26
CA PRO A 133 -17.46 -11.36 -4.81
C PRO A 133 -17.34 -11.46 -6.33
N ASP A 134 -17.00 -10.34 -6.97
CA ASP A 134 -16.86 -10.24 -8.42
C ASP A 134 -15.38 -10.30 -8.80
N SER A 135 -14.77 -11.46 -8.63
CA SER A 135 -13.41 -11.69 -9.10
C SER A 135 -13.34 -11.54 -10.60
N ILE A 136 -12.54 -10.60 -11.06
CA ILE A 136 -12.35 -10.35 -12.49
C ILE A 136 -11.25 -11.24 -13.05
N VAL A 137 -11.42 -11.71 -14.28
CA VAL A 137 -10.36 -12.29 -15.11
C VAL A 137 -9.88 -11.19 -16.04
N LEU A 138 -8.63 -10.82 -15.90
CA LEU A 138 -8.01 -9.82 -16.77
C LEU A 138 -7.59 -10.46 -18.10
N LYS A 139 -7.74 -9.70 -19.20
CA LYS A 139 -7.21 -10.12 -20.49
C LYS A 139 -5.72 -10.42 -20.38
N PRO A 140 -5.25 -11.52 -20.99
CA PRO A 140 -3.85 -11.89 -20.96
C PRO A 140 -2.96 -10.82 -21.61
N TYR A 141 -1.79 -10.61 -21.03
CA TYR A 141 -0.70 -9.84 -21.64
C TYR A 141 0.13 -10.82 -22.48
N LEU A 142 -0.22 -10.98 -23.73
CA LEU A 142 0.34 -12.02 -24.61
C LEU A 142 1.39 -11.47 -25.57
N GLY A 143 2.43 -12.29 -25.80
CA GLY A 143 3.31 -12.16 -26.95
C GLY A 143 4.45 -11.17 -26.80
N GLN A 144 4.69 -10.58 -25.64
CA GLN A 144 5.81 -9.68 -25.38
C GLN A 144 6.62 -10.13 -24.18
N GLN A 145 7.91 -9.78 -24.14
CA GLN A 145 8.72 -9.91 -22.94
C GLN A 145 8.09 -9.09 -21.82
N ASN A 146 8.17 -9.59 -20.60
CA ASN A 146 7.75 -8.87 -19.41
C ASN A 146 8.95 -8.70 -18.48
N HIS A 147 9.21 -7.45 -18.09
CA HIS A 147 10.29 -7.11 -17.17
C HIS A 147 9.72 -6.58 -15.83
N ASN A 148 8.42 -6.28 -15.76
CA ASN A 148 7.78 -5.84 -14.52
C ASN A 148 6.90 -6.96 -13.94
N PHE A 149 7.40 -7.62 -12.91
CA PHE A 149 6.73 -8.67 -12.15
C PHE A 149 6.03 -8.10 -10.89
N GLY A 150 5.51 -6.89 -10.99
CA GLY A 150 4.62 -6.32 -9.99
C GLY A 150 3.27 -7.02 -10.02
N VAL A 151 2.88 -7.68 -8.92
CA VAL A 151 1.61 -8.40 -8.79
C VAL A 151 0.82 -7.87 -7.59
N PRO A 152 -0.25 -7.10 -7.83
CA PRO A 152 -1.12 -6.65 -6.75
C PRO A 152 -1.60 -7.80 -5.86
N GLY A 153 -1.51 -7.61 -4.56
CA GLY A 153 -1.96 -8.58 -3.56
C GLY A 153 -0.99 -9.71 -3.23
N ILE A 154 0.08 -9.94 -4.02
CA ILE A 154 1.02 -11.03 -3.76
C ILE A 154 1.76 -10.84 -2.43
N ARG A 155 1.85 -11.90 -1.66
CA ARG A 155 2.65 -12.01 -0.42
C ARG A 155 3.87 -12.88 -0.68
N VAL A 156 4.87 -12.75 0.18
CA VAL A 156 6.03 -13.66 0.16
C VAL A 156 5.60 -15.10 0.41
N SER A 157 4.51 -15.32 1.17
CA SER A 157 3.92 -16.66 1.32
C SER A 157 3.40 -17.28 0.03
N ASP A 158 3.10 -16.48 -0.99
CA ASP A 158 2.45 -16.95 -2.23
C ASP A 158 3.45 -17.26 -3.36
N ILE A 159 4.68 -16.71 -3.31
CA ILE A 159 5.63 -16.71 -4.45
C ILE A 159 6.09 -18.10 -4.92
N LEU A 160 6.03 -19.10 -4.04
CA LEU A 160 6.35 -20.50 -4.35
C LEU A 160 5.12 -21.36 -4.58
N THR A 161 3.92 -20.79 -4.55
CA THR A 161 2.66 -21.54 -4.71
C THR A 161 2.42 -21.84 -6.19
N PRO A 162 2.43 -23.13 -6.61
CA PRO A 162 2.05 -23.50 -7.96
C PRO A 162 0.59 -23.12 -8.24
N GLY A 163 0.34 -22.61 -9.44
CA GLY A 163 -1.01 -22.26 -9.84
C GLY A 163 -1.56 -20.96 -9.23
N TYR A 164 -0.75 -20.16 -8.57
CA TYR A 164 -1.16 -18.86 -8.01
C TYR A 164 -1.74 -17.89 -9.06
N GLY A 165 -1.46 -18.12 -10.34
CA GLY A 165 -2.05 -17.35 -11.45
C GLY A 165 -3.57 -17.57 -11.63
N ASN A 166 -4.14 -18.66 -11.10
CA ASN A 166 -5.59 -18.87 -11.12
C ASN A 166 -6.33 -17.97 -10.11
N PRO A 167 -5.96 -17.96 -8.82
CA PRO A 167 -6.61 -17.09 -7.86
C PRO A 167 -6.20 -15.60 -7.98
N ASN A 168 -5.06 -15.28 -8.57
CA ASN A 168 -4.62 -13.88 -8.72
C ASN A 168 -4.69 -13.44 -10.18
N PRO A 169 -5.67 -12.58 -10.57
CA PRO A 169 -5.86 -12.18 -11.96
C PRO A 169 -4.68 -11.35 -12.51
N TYR A 170 -3.98 -10.62 -11.65
CA TYR A 170 -2.83 -9.79 -12.04
C TYR A 170 -1.62 -10.64 -12.41
N PHE A 171 -1.37 -11.72 -11.68
CA PHE A 171 -0.36 -12.69 -12.08
C PHE A 171 -0.86 -13.55 -13.25
N GLY A 172 -2.13 -13.97 -13.20
CA GLY A 172 -2.73 -14.78 -14.26
C GLY A 172 -2.68 -14.15 -15.65
N ARG A 173 -2.76 -12.82 -15.77
CA ARG A 173 -2.65 -12.15 -17.08
C ARG A 173 -1.25 -12.19 -17.71
N MET A 174 -0.21 -12.46 -16.89
CA MET A 174 1.18 -12.59 -17.34
C MET A 174 1.53 -14.01 -17.76
N LEU A 175 0.60 -14.96 -17.64
CA LEU A 175 0.79 -16.39 -17.87
C LEU A 175 -0.05 -16.89 -19.02
N THR A 176 0.46 -17.90 -19.74
CA THR A 176 -0.36 -18.66 -20.68
C THR A 176 -1.41 -19.48 -19.92
N LYS A 177 -2.38 -20.00 -20.63
CA LYS A 177 -3.44 -20.83 -20.05
C LYS A 177 -2.86 -22.08 -19.35
N GLU A 178 -1.82 -22.65 -19.93
CA GLU A 178 -1.14 -23.85 -19.43
C GLU A 178 -0.32 -23.54 -18.18
N GLU A 179 0.29 -22.35 -18.12
CA GLU A 179 1.10 -21.90 -16.99
C GLU A 179 0.27 -21.55 -15.76
N LYS A 180 -0.95 -21.01 -15.94
CA LYS A 180 -1.81 -20.52 -14.83
C LYS A 180 -2.01 -21.55 -13.70
N GLY A 181 -2.05 -22.84 -14.03
CA GLY A 181 -2.30 -23.93 -13.06
C GLY A 181 -1.05 -24.54 -12.44
N SER A 182 0.14 -24.24 -12.91
CA SER A 182 1.36 -24.99 -12.55
C SER A 182 2.58 -24.13 -12.21
N VAL A 183 2.71 -22.97 -12.83
CA VAL A 183 3.91 -22.14 -12.69
C VAL A 183 3.84 -21.30 -11.42
N THR A 184 4.97 -21.22 -10.68
CA THR A 184 5.11 -20.32 -9.54
C THR A 184 5.59 -18.95 -9.99
N TYR A 185 5.36 -17.94 -9.15
CA TYR A 185 5.88 -16.58 -9.38
C TYR A 185 7.40 -16.58 -9.50
N VAL A 186 8.10 -17.31 -8.62
CA VAL A 186 9.57 -17.39 -8.63
C VAL A 186 10.08 -18.01 -9.93
N GLN A 187 9.48 -19.09 -10.42
CA GLN A 187 9.84 -19.68 -11.71
C GLN A 187 9.77 -18.65 -12.84
N LYS A 188 8.67 -17.88 -12.90
CA LYS A 188 8.45 -16.90 -13.96
C LYS A 188 9.46 -15.74 -13.91
N VAL A 189 9.84 -15.31 -12.70
CA VAL A 189 10.89 -14.32 -12.48
C VAL A 189 12.27 -14.84 -12.93
N LEU A 190 12.64 -16.06 -12.56
CA LEU A 190 13.94 -16.64 -12.86
C LEU A 190 14.15 -16.96 -14.35
N GLU A 191 13.08 -17.23 -15.10
CA GLU A 191 13.13 -17.42 -16.57
C GLU A 191 13.73 -16.20 -17.30
N GLN A 192 13.65 -15.00 -16.70
CA GLN A 192 14.12 -13.76 -17.33
C GLN A 192 15.64 -13.62 -17.33
N ASN A 193 16.36 -14.37 -16.48
CA ASN A 193 17.81 -14.30 -16.34
C ASN A 193 18.36 -12.86 -16.35
N PRO A 194 17.90 -11.99 -15.45
CA PRO A 194 18.23 -10.56 -15.45
C PRO A 194 19.71 -10.30 -15.17
N THR A 195 20.22 -9.14 -15.58
CA THR A 195 21.54 -8.63 -15.17
C THR A 195 21.44 -7.71 -13.94
N VAL A 196 20.30 -7.02 -13.81
CA VAL A 196 19.98 -6.16 -12.65
C VAL A 196 18.51 -6.31 -12.27
N PHE A 197 18.21 -6.23 -10.98
CA PHE A 197 16.83 -6.29 -10.49
C PHE A 197 16.57 -5.34 -9.34
N THR A 198 15.31 -4.90 -9.23
CA THR A 198 14.75 -4.32 -8.00
C THR A 198 13.77 -5.31 -7.38
N CYS A 199 13.72 -5.38 -6.03
CA CYS A 199 12.77 -6.23 -5.32
C CYS A 199 12.12 -5.47 -4.16
N TRP A 200 10.80 -5.30 -4.21
CA TRP A 200 10.02 -4.71 -3.12
C TRP A 200 8.80 -5.58 -2.81
N LEU A 201 9.02 -6.61 -2.01
CA LEU A 201 8.05 -7.61 -1.56
C LEU A 201 7.93 -7.61 -0.03
N GLY A 202 6.82 -8.10 0.48
CA GLY A 202 6.56 -8.32 1.89
C GLY A 202 5.49 -7.42 2.49
N ASN A 203 5.12 -6.33 1.83
CA ASN A 203 4.11 -5.40 2.34
C ASN A 203 2.77 -6.10 2.61
N ASN A 204 2.32 -6.94 1.67
CA ASN A 204 1.03 -7.65 1.75
C ASN A 204 1.02 -8.76 2.82
N ASP A 205 2.18 -9.19 3.27
CA ASP A 205 2.33 -10.19 4.35
C ASP A 205 1.84 -9.65 5.71
N VAL A 206 1.63 -8.33 5.81
CA VAL A 206 1.08 -7.61 6.97
C VAL A 206 -0.11 -6.74 6.60
N LEU A 207 -0.11 -6.12 5.41
CA LEU A 207 -1.09 -5.10 5.01
C LEU A 207 -2.53 -5.62 5.05
N GLY A 208 -2.77 -6.83 4.55
CA GLY A 208 -4.11 -7.43 4.55
C GLY A 208 -4.68 -7.57 5.97
N PHE A 209 -3.86 -7.98 6.94
CA PHE A 209 -4.25 -8.03 8.35
C PHE A 209 -4.61 -6.63 8.89
N ALA A 210 -3.75 -5.65 8.64
CA ALA A 210 -3.95 -4.31 9.17
C ALA A 210 -5.18 -3.62 8.55
N THR A 211 -5.36 -3.70 7.23
CA THR A 211 -6.49 -3.06 6.53
C THR A 211 -7.84 -3.72 6.81
N ALA A 212 -7.82 -4.97 7.28
CA ALA A 212 -8.99 -5.68 7.77
C ALA A 212 -9.28 -5.41 9.28
N GLY A 213 -8.65 -4.39 9.88
CA GLY A 213 -8.83 -4.10 11.32
C GLY A 213 -8.29 -5.20 12.23
N GLY A 214 -7.27 -5.94 11.81
CA GLY A 214 -6.72 -7.05 12.57
C GLY A 214 -7.56 -8.33 12.56
N TYR A 215 -8.64 -8.36 11.78
CA TYR A 215 -9.49 -9.53 11.66
C TYR A 215 -8.82 -10.64 10.83
N THR A 216 -8.47 -11.74 11.49
CA THR A 216 -7.58 -12.79 10.93
C THR A 216 -8.23 -13.64 9.83
N ASP A 217 -9.55 -13.67 9.74
CA ASP A 217 -10.24 -14.43 8.68
C ASP A 217 -10.24 -13.67 7.35
N LEU A 218 -10.10 -12.33 7.40
CA LEU A 218 -10.01 -11.48 6.22
C LEU A 218 -8.57 -11.18 5.81
N GLY A 219 -7.62 -11.25 6.74
CA GLY A 219 -6.21 -11.00 6.50
C GLY A 219 -5.32 -11.63 7.56
N ARG A 220 -4.27 -12.33 7.13
CA ARG A 220 -3.32 -12.98 8.04
C ARG A 220 -1.94 -12.40 7.87
N ILE A 221 -1.24 -12.25 8.98
CA ILE A 221 0.21 -12.01 8.96
C ILE A 221 0.88 -13.33 8.57
N THR A 222 1.74 -13.29 7.57
CA THR A 222 2.55 -14.45 7.18
C THR A 222 3.44 -14.91 8.34
N PRO A 223 3.50 -16.21 8.65
CA PRO A 223 4.45 -16.72 9.65
C PRO A 223 5.89 -16.35 9.31
N VAL A 224 6.68 -15.94 10.30
CA VAL A 224 8.07 -15.46 10.11
C VAL A 224 8.94 -16.52 9.41
N ALA A 225 8.75 -17.81 9.74
CA ALA A 225 9.48 -18.90 9.12
C ALA A 225 9.15 -19.04 7.63
N ASP A 226 7.88 -18.96 7.25
CA ASP A 226 7.44 -19.06 5.86
C ASP A 226 7.96 -17.87 5.04
N PHE A 227 7.87 -16.65 5.61
CA PHE A 227 8.46 -15.46 5.02
C PHE A 227 9.95 -15.64 4.76
N SER A 228 10.71 -16.08 5.77
CA SER A 228 12.15 -16.29 5.68
C SER A 228 12.52 -17.32 4.61
N ASN A 229 11.84 -18.46 4.62
CA ASN A 229 12.10 -19.55 3.68
C ASN A 229 11.84 -19.14 2.23
N ASN A 230 10.68 -18.55 1.98
CA ASN A 230 10.26 -18.18 0.63
C ASN A 230 11.08 -17.00 0.08
N TYR A 231 11.36 -15.99 0.92
CA TYR A 231 12.20 -14.85 0.53
C TYR A 231 13.63 -15.30 0.22
N ASN A 232 14.19 -16.19 1.05
CA ASN A 232 15.49 -16.81 0.80
C ASN A 232 15.50 -17.61 -0.52
N ALA A 233 14.46 -18.40 -0.80
CA ALA A 233 14.37 -19.20 -2.02
C ALA A 233 14.39 -18.32 -3.29
N LEU A 234 13.64 -17.21 -3.30
CA LEU A 234 13.67 -16.23 -4.40
C LEU A 234 15.08 -15.68 -4.63
N LEU A 235 15.72 -15.17 -3.57
CA LEU A 235 17.04 -14.54 -3.69
C LEU A 235 18.15 -15.54 -4.01
N GLN A 236 18.05 -16.76 -3.49
CA GLN A 236 18.95 -17.86 -3.84
C GLN A 236 18.80 -18.25 -5.31
N GLY A 237 17.56 -18.32 -5.81
CA GLY A 237 17.29 -18.57 -7.22
C GLY A 237 17.94 -17.52 -8.10
N LEU A 238 17.76 -16.22 -7.79
CA LEU A 238 18.39 -15.12 -8.53
C LEU A 238 19.93 -15.19 -8.49
N GLN A 239 20.52 -15.48 -7.34
CA GLN A 239 21.98 -15.58 -7.18
C GLN A 239 22.60 -16.72 -7.99
N ASN A 240 21.85 -17.80 -8.20
CA ASN A 240 22.29 -18.99 -8.92
C ASN A 240 22.12 -18.86 -10.45
N LEU A 241 21.50 -17.79 -10.96
CA LEU A 241 21.36 -17.57 -12.39
C LEU A 241 22.73 -17.39 -13.07
N PRO A 242 22.87 -17.80 -14.34
CA PRO A 242 24.10 -17.60 -15.12
C PRO A 242 24.54 -16.13 -15.17
N SER A 243 23.61 -15.20 -15.25
CA SER A 243 23.84 -13.74 -15.25
C SER A 243 24.41 -13.20 -13.94
N ARG A 244 24.21 -13.91 -12.81
CA ARG A 244 24.60 -13.45 -11.47
C ARG A 244 24.18 -12.01 -11.22
N PRO A 245 22.88 -11.69 -11.25
CA PRO A 245 22.38 -10.33 -11.30
C PRO A 245 22.82 -9.51 -10.08
N ARG A 246 23.06 -8.24 -10.31
CA ARG A 246 23.14 -7.24 -9.24
C ARG A 246 21.73 -6.83 -8.86
N GLY A 247 21.50 -6.60 -7.57
CA GLY A 247 20.14 -6.30 -7.10
C GLY A 247 20.08 -5.20 -6.07
N VAL A 248 18.91 -4.60 -5.97
CA VAL A 248 18.54 -3.74 -4.86
C VAL A 248 17.22 -4.23 -4.26
N ILE A 249 17.20 -4.43 -2.96
CA ILE A 249 16.02 -4.89 -2.24
C ILE A 249 15.58 -3.84 -1.22
N ALA A 250 14.27 -3.61 -1.13
CA ALA A 250 13.68 -2.66 -0.20
C ALA A 250 12.97 -3.40 0.94
N ASN A 251 13.03 -2.83 2.13
CA ASN A 251 12.28 -3.31 3.29
C ASN A 251 10.83 -2.79 3.28
N ILE A 252 10.05 -3.24 4.26
CA ILE A 252 8.62 -2.96 4.40
C ILE A 252 8.42 -1.67 5.21
N PRO A 253 7.59 -0.72 4.73
CA PRO A 253 7.18 0.47 5.49
C PRO A 253 6.48 0.15 6.81
N ASP A 254 6.40 1.13 7.72
CA ASP A 254 5.55 1.03 8.91
C ASP A 254 4.07 1.14 8.51
N ILE A 255 3.41 -0.01 8.41
CA ILE A 255 2.05 -0.13 7.86
C ILE A 255 1.04 0.81 8.58
N PRO A 256 0.97 0.89 9.93
CA PRO A 256 0.01 1.79 10.57
C PRO A 256 0.28 3.28 10.38
N SER A 257 1.41 3.68 9.77
CA SER A 257 1.75 5.10 9.56
C SER A 257 1.23 5.68 8.23
N ILE A 258 0.69 4.87 7.34
CA ILE A 258 0.18 5.34 6.03
C ILE A 258 -1.16 6.08 6.16
N PRO A 259 -1.54 6.93 5.20
CA PRO A 259 -2.77 7.72 5.24
C PRO A 259 -4.05 6.90 5.47
N PHE A 260 -4.08 5.65 5.03
CA PHE A 260 -5.21 4.74 5.26
C PHE A 260 -5.60 4.63 6.74
N PHE A 261 -4.65 4.74 7.67
CA PHE A 261 -4.88 4.66 9.11
C PHE A 261 -4.83 6.02 9.81
N THR A 262 -4.11 6.98 9.24
CA THR A 262 -3.85 8.25 9.94
C THR A 262 -4.83 9.36 9.56
N THR A 263 -5.60 9.21 8.47
CA THR A 263 -6.47 10.28 7.96
C THR A 263 -7.71 10.51 8.81
N ILE A 264 -8.45 9.46 9.15
CA ILE A 264 -9.77 9.59 9.80
C ILE A 264 -9.67 9.67 11.32
N THR A 265 -8.68 9.02 11.89
CA THR A 265 -8.52 8.92 13.34
C THR A 265 -8.48 10.27 14.06
N PRO A 266 -7.72 11.30 13.61
CA PRO A 266 -7.69 12.60 14.26
C PRO A 266 -9.08 13.26 14.31
N THR A 267 -9.79 13.31 13.19
CA THR A 267 -11.12 13.92 13.10
C THR A 267 -12.14 13.24 14.04
N VAL A 268 -12.10 11.91 14.14
CA VAL A 268 -12.99 11.18 15.07
C VAL A 268 -12.63 11.50 16.51
N LYS A 269 -11.33 11.55 16.86
CA LYS A 269 -10.88 11.93 18.21
C LYS A 269 -11.36 13.32 18.61
N GLU A 270 -11.20 14.31 17.72
CA GLU A 270 -11.68 15.68 17.94
C GLU A 270 -13.20 15.73 18.15
N ASN A 271 -13.98 15.07 17.30
CA ASN A 271 -15.43 15.01 17.42
C ASN A 271 -15.88 14.34 18.72
N MET A 272 -15.18 13.32 19.18
CA MET A 272 -15.44 12.67 20.47
C MET A 272 -15.23 13.64 21.64
N VAL A 273 -14.11 14.38 21.64
CA VAL A 273 -13.83 15.39 22.68
C VAL A 273 -14.89 16.50 22.67
N LEU A 274 -15.19 17.07 21.51
CA LEU A 274 -16.19 18.14 21.36
C LEU A 274 -17.59 17.73 21.83
N SER A 275 -17.95 16.45 21.69
CA SER A 275 -19.22 15.89 22.15
C SER A 275 -19.21 15.37 23.58
N GLY A 276 -18.10 15.49 24.30
CA GLY A 276 -17.94 14.97 25.67
C GLY A 276 -17.92 13.44 25.76
N ASN A 277 -17.67 12.76 24.66
CA ASN A 277 -17.60 11.30 24.58
C ASN A 277 -16.13 10.85 24.61
N TYR A 278 -15.74 10.20 25.69
CA TYR A 278 -14.35 9.76 25.89
C TYR A 278 -14.15 8.26 25.70
N TYR A 279 -15.17 7.51 25.34
CA TYR A 279 -15.07 6.08 25.07
C TYR A 279 -15.47 5.77 23.64
N LEU A 280 -14.62 5.05 22.93
CA LEU A 280 -14.93 4.38 21.68
C LEU A 280 -15.10 2.88 21.97
N TYR A 281 -16.23 2.32 21.57
CA TYR A 281 -16.51 0.91 21.72
C TYR A 281 -16.35 0.22 20.37
N GLU A 282 -15.56 -0.83 20.36
CA GLU A 282 -15.25 -1.67 19.21
C GLU A 282 -15.86 -3.05 19.42
N PHE A 283 -16.52 -3.57 18.40
CA PHE A 283 -17.03 -4.94 18.41
C PHE A 283 -15.97 -5.85 17.82
N LYS A 284 -15.49 -6.83 18.58
CA LYS A 284 -14.51 -7.83 18.16
C LYS A 284 -15.17 -9.17 17.94
N PHE A 285 -14.98 -9.71 16.73
CA PHE A 285 -15.23 -11.13 16.48
C PHE A 285 -14.08 -11.94 17.09
N ASP A 286 -14.39 -12.79 18.07
CA ASP A 286 -13.44 -13.74 18.60
C ASP A 286 -13.49 -15.05 17.79
N SER A 287 -12.32 -15.56 17.37
CA SER A 287 -12.19 -16.88 16.73
C SER A 287 -12.70 -18.04 17.61
N ALA A 288 -12.95 -17.80 18.90
CA ALA A 288 -13.62 -18.73 19.82
C ALA A 288 -15.16 -18.53 19.88
N PHE A 289 -15.76 -17.79 18.93
CA PHE A 289 -17.19 -17.48 18.85
C PHE A 289 -17.76 -16.71 20.04
N GLN A 290 -16.94 -15.94 20.72
CA GLN A 290 -17.38 -15.01 21.76
C GLN A 290 -17.22 -13.58 21.26
N ASP A 291 -18.33 -12.96 20.91
CA ASP A 291 -18.40 -11.57 20.54
C ASP A 291 -18.09 -10.70 21.78
N VAL A 292 -17.15 -9.79 21.64
CA VAL A 292 -16.70 -8.94 22.75
C VAL A 292 -16.70 -7.48 22.32
N VAL A 293 -17.32 -6.63 23.14
CA VAL A 293 -17.22 -5.18 22.99
C VAL A 293 -16.02 -4.66 23.79
N VAL A 294 -15.11 -4.01 23.11
CA VAL A 294 -13.88 -3.45 23.67
C VAL A 294 -14.04 -1.93 23.84
N PRO A 295 -14.02 -1.38 25.06
CA PRO A 295 -13.96 0.06 25.25
C PRO A 295 -12.52 0.56 25.07
N THR A 296 -12.37 1.66 24.36
CA THR A 296 -11.14 2.41 24.23
C THR A 296 -11.38 3.82 24.77
N PHE A 297 -10.57 4.21 25.77
CA PHE A 297 -10.66 5.55 26.37
C PHE A 297 -9.86 6.56 25.56
N LEU A 298 -10.49 7.68 25.22
CA LEU A 298 -9.84 8.84 24.63
C LEU A 298 -9.42 9.81 25.74
N ASN A 299 -8.11 9.99 25.91
CA ASN A 299 -7.60 11.03 26.79
C ASN A 299 -7.75 12.40 26.10
N PRO A 300 -8.55 13.33 26.65
CA PRO A 300 -8.83 14.62 26.03
C PRO A 300 -7.58 15.53 25.95
N ASP A 301 -6.62 15.38 26.88
CA ASP A 301 -5.45 16.24 26.95
C ASP A 301 -4.37 15.85 25.92
N SER A 302 -4.28 14.57 25.58
CA SER A 302 -3.27 14.03 24.67
C SER A 302 -3.83 13.54 23.34
N LEU A 303 -5.14 13.47 23.18
CA LEU A 303 -5.86 12.87 22.05
C LEU A 303 -5.42 11.42 21.75
N LEU A 304 -4.95 10.70 22.76
CA LEU A 304 -4.56 9.30 22.64
C LEU A 304 -5.73 8.39 23.00
N LEU A 305 -5.99 7.41 22.14
CA LEU A 305 -6.94 6.33 22.42
C LEU A 305 -6.21 5.20 23.14
N LYS A 306 -6.64 4.91 24.37
CA LYS A 306 -6.06 3.84 25.20
C LYS A 306 -7.11 2.75 25.45
N PRO A 307 -6.87 1.50 25.02
CA PRO A 307 -7.76 0.39 25.35
C PRO A 307 -7.90 0.23 26.86
N GLN A 308 -9.12 0.01 27.30
CA GLN A 308 -9.39 -0.24 28.71
C GLN A 308 -9.52 -1.74 28.97
N LYS A 309 -9.09 -2.17 30.16
CA LYS A 309 -9.25 -3.55 30.60
C LYS A 309 -10.73 -3.89 30.77
N ILE A 310 -11.18 -4.96 30.11
CA ILE A 310 -12.54 -5.45 30.23
C ILE A 310 -12.55 -6.74 31.04
N ASN A 311 -13.51 -6.84 31.97
CA ASN A 311 -13.66 -8.02 32.84
C ASN A 311 -14.14 -9.30 32.10
N ARG A 312 -14.47 -9.21 30.83
CA ARG A 312 -14.96 -10.33 30.02
C ARG A 312 -13.88 -11.06 29.20
N TRP A 313 -12.67 -10.54 29.14
CA TRP A 313 -11.57 -11.23 28.49
C TRP A 313 -10.94 -12.24 29.42
N SER A 314 -10.61 -13.42 28.91
CA SER A 314 -9.88 -14.40 29.70
C SER A 314 -8.53 -13.82 30.17
N SER A 315 -8.12 -14.17 31.38
CA SER A 315 -6.85 -13.72 31.94
C SER A 315 -5.62 -14.04 31.07
N SER A 316 -5.67 -15.14 30.32
CA SER A 316 -4.63 -15.52 29.34
C SER A 316 -4.56 -14.57 28.15
N ARG A 317 -5.69 -14.04 27.70
CA ARG A 317 -5.74 -13.09 26.58
C ARG A 317 -5.30 -11.69 26.97
N LEU A 318 -5.66 -11.25 28.18
CA LEU A 318 -5.19 -9.99 28.77
C LEU A 318 -3.68 -10.03 29.04
N ALA A 319 -3.15 -11.17 29.47
CA ALA A 319 -1.71 -11.36 29.68
C ALA A 319 -0.91 -11.32 28.36
N ALA A 320 -1.52 -11.73 27.24
CA ALA A 320 -0.90 -11.61 25.92
C ALA A 320 -0.87 -10.17 25.38
N LEU A 321 -1.77 -9.29 25.88
CA LEU A 321 -1.80 -7.86 25.50
C LEU A 321 -0.69 -7.07 26.20
N ASN A 322 -0.52 -7.26 27.49
CA ASN A 322 0.60 -6.76 28.30
C ASN A 322 0.72 -7.63 29.55
N PRO A 323 1.81 -8.39 29.73
CA PRO A 323 1.98 -9.30 30.86
C PRO A 323 2.03 -8.60 32.22
N VAL A 324 2.34 -7.31 32.27
CA VAL A 324 2.46 -6.54 33.53
C VAL A 324 1.18 -5.81 33.89
N THR A 325 0.55 -5.12 32.93
CA THR A 325 -0.59 -4.23 33.21
C THR A 325 -1.91 -4.78 32.68
N GLY A 326 -1.90 -5.76 31.79
CA GLY A 326 -3.07 -6.24 31.05
C GLY A 326 -3.68 -5.20 30.10
N THR A 327 -2.94 -4.10 29.83
CA THR A 327 -3.28 -3.06 28.87
C THR A 327 -2.15 -2.94 27.85
N PHE A 328 -2.47 -2.57 26.63
CA PHE A 328 -1.47 -2.31 25.59
C PHE A 328 -1.34 -0.80 25.43
N GLU A 329 -0.10 -0.27 25.58
CA GLU A 329 0.16 1.14 25.26
C GLU A 329 0.42 1.25 23.76
N GLY A 330 -0.47 1.92 23.05
CA GLY A 330 -0.34 2.15 21.63
C GLY A 330 -1.56 2.88 21.06
N ASP A 331 -1.39 3.43 19.86
CA ASP A 331 -2.49 4.11 19.16
C ASP A 331 -3.48 3.12 18.56
N VAL A 332 -4.75 3.51 18.63
CA VAL A 332 -5.86 2.90 17.90
C VAL A 332 -6.10 3.73 16.65
N PHE A 333 -6.19 3.06 15.51
CA PHE A 333 -6.42 3.68 14.22
C PHE A 333 -7.78 3.28 13.66
N LEU A 334 -8.47 4.27 13.07
CA LEU A 334 -9.66 4.03 12.27
C LEU A 334 -9.24 4.00 10.79
N THR A 335 -9.69 2.97 10.07
CA THR A 335 -9.34 2.80 8.66
C THR A 335 -9.97 3.88 7.78
N LEU A 336 -9.36 4.20 6.65
CA LEU A 336 -9.90 5.16 5.68
C LEU A 336 -11.31 4.76 5.20
N THR A 337 -11.60 3.46 5.16
CA THR A 337 -12.92 2.92 4.81
C THR A 337 -14.01 3.27 5.81
N PHE A 338 -13.66 3.74 7.01
CA PHE A 338 -14.58 4.26 8.00
C PHE A 338 -15.10 5.68 7.66
N SER A 339 -14.50 6.38 6.69
CA SER A 339 -14.85 7.77 6.33
C SER A 339 -16.35 8.03 6.20
N PRO A 340 -17.17 7.16 5.56
CA PRO A 340 -18.62 7.41 5.42
C PRO A 340 -19.40 7.42 6.74
N TYR A 341 -18.78 6.90 7.80
CA TYR A 341 -19.41 6.72 9.13
C TYR A 341 -18.82 7.64 10.20
N ALA A 342 -17.71 8.30 9.92
CA ALA A 342 -16.99 9.13 10.89
C ALA A 342 -17.88 10.22 11.54
N SER A 343 -18.75 10.85 10.75
CA SER A 343 -19.71 11.87 11.24
C SER A 343 -20.89 11.30 12.04
N MET A 344 -21.03 9.98 12.09
CA MET A 344 -22.11 9.29 12.83
C MET A 344 -21.69 8.95 14.26
N ILE A 345 -20.43 9.07 14.62
CA ILE A 345 -19.94 8.82 15.98
C ILE A 345 -20.72 9.67 16.97
N GLY A 346 -21.22 9.02 18.05
CA GLY A 346 -22.05 9.64 19.08
C GLY A 346 -23.51 9.88 18.69
N LYS A 347 -23.94 9.56 17.47
CA LYS A 347 -25.32 9.69 16.99
C LYS A 347 -25.99 8.31 16.89
N PRO A 348 -27.32 8.20 17.08
CA PRO A 348 -28.03 6.95 16.83
C PRO A 348 -27.98 6.58 15.35
N GLY A 349 -27.91 5.28 15.06
CA GLY A 349 -27.94 4.75 13.71
C GLY A 349 -27.19 3.45 13.55
N GLY A 350 -27.64 2.60 12.63
CA GLY A 350 -27.06 1.29 12.35
C GLY A 350 -26.52 1.14 10.92
N ARG A 351 -26.24 2.24 10.21
CA ARG A 351 -25.83 2.18 8.81
C ARG A 351 -24.54 1.39 8.62
N ALA A 352 -23.51 1.65 9.42
CA ALA A 352 -22.23 0.96 9.32
C ALA A 352 -22.41 -0.56 9.47
N TRP A 353 -23.23 -0.99 10.44
CA TRP A 353 -23.52 -2.40 10.66
C TRP A 353 -24.31 -3.01 9.51
N ARG A 354 -25.32 -2.31 8.98
CA ARG A 354 -26.07 -2.79 7.80
C ARG A 354 -25.16 -2.99 6.60
N ASP A 355 -24.33 -2.01 6.30
CA ASP A 355 -23.40 -2.07 5.16
C ASP A 355 -22.39 -3.23 5.33
N ILE A 356 -21.91 -3.50 6.56
CA ILE A 356 -21.02 -4.64 6.84
C ILE A 356 -21.75 -5.98 6.72
N ILE A 357 -22.93 -6.11 7.33
CA ILE A 357 -23.72 -7.34 7.26
C ILE A 357 -24.10 -7.64 5.81
N ASP A 358 -24.51 -6.62 5.04
CA ASP A 358 -24.81 -6.74 3.63
C ASP A 358 -23.60 -7.22 2.83
N ARG A 359 -22.44 -6.61 3.07
CA ARG A 359 -21.19 -7.02 2.43
C ARG A 359 -20.84 -8.46 2.78
N LEU A 360 -20.79 -8.81 4.07
CA LEU A 360 -20.42 -10.13 4.54
C LEU A 360 -21.34 -11.22 3.94
N VAL A 361 -22.67 -11.04 4.04
CA VAL A 361 -23.62 -12.05 3.54
C VAL A 361 -23.60 -12.16 2.01
N ASN A 362 -23.32 -11.07 1.30
CA ASN A 362 -23.27 -11.12 -0.16
C ASN A 362 -21.95 -11.69 -0.70
N THR A 363 -20.87 -11.58 0.07
CA THR A 363 -19.51 -11.92 -0.37
C THR A 363 -19.13 -13.37 -0.03
N PHE A 364 -19.62 -13.92 1.08
CA PHE A 364 -19.22 -15.27 1.48
C PHE A 364 -19.89 -16.36 0.64
N VAL A 365 -19.09 -17.32 0.18
CA VAL A 365 -19.57 -18.62 -0.25
C VAL A 365 -19.99 -19.38 1.01
N LEU A 366 -21.29 -19.43 1.24
CA LEU A 366 -21.85 -20.04 2.44
C LEU A 366 -21.81 -21.57 2.32
N PRO A 367 -21.23 -22.28 3.30
CA PRO A 367 -21.28 -23.75 3.29
C PRO A 367 -22.70 -24.24 3.53
N PRO A 368 -23.04 -25.50 3.08
CA PRO A 368 -24.31 -26.13 3.44
C PRO A 368 -24.47 -26.23 4.97
N PRO A 369 -25.69 -26.02 5.52
CA PRO A 369 -26.94 -25.73 4.81
C PRO A 369 -27.21 -24.23 4.54
N PHE A 370 -26.31 -23.33 4.92
CA PHE A 370 -26.54 -21.88 4.84
C PHE A 370 -26.64 -21.38 3.37
N ASN A 371 -26.04 -22.08 2.42
CA ASN A 371 -26.16 -21.78 0.99
C ASN A 371 -27.60 -21.92 0.44
N LEU A 372 -28.46 -22.62 1.16
CA LEU A 372 -29.89 -22.84 0.81
C LEU A 372 -30.80 -21.77 1.45
N VAL A 373 -30.28 -20.96 2.36
CA VAL A 373 -31.07 -19.92 3.04
C VAL A 373 -31.01 -18.62 2.20
N PRO A 374 -32.16 -17.99 1.92
CA PRO A 374 -32.16 -16.71 1.21
C PRO A 374 -31.27 -15.68 1.92
N ARG A 375 -30.45 -14.94 1.16
CA ARG A 375 -29.48 -13.98 1.71
C ARG A 375 -30.13 -12.92 2.62
N ASP A 376 -31.32 -12.43 2.27
CA ASP A 376 -32.06 -11.49 3.12
C ASP A 376 -32.50 -12.09 4.47
N THR A 377 -32.76 -13.40 4.49
CA THR A 377 -33.03 -14.10 5.76
C THR A 377 -31.76 -14.20 6.60
N LEU A 378 -30.61 -14.48 5.98
CA LEU A 378 -29.32 -14.53 6.68
C LEU A 378 -28.94 -13.15 7.25
N LYS A 379 -29.17 -12.07 6.50
CA LYS A 379 -28.95 -10.70 6.98
C LYS A 379 -29.80 -10.39 8.20
N LYS A 380 -31.09 -10.78 8.19
CA LYS A 380 -31.99 -10.63 9.35
C LYS A 380 -31.51 -11.43 10.55
N ILE A 381 -31.07 -12.68 10.35
CA ILE A 381 -30.54 -13.53 11.42
C ILE A 381 -29.26 -12.90 12.01
N ALA A 382 -28.32 -12.45 11.17
CA ALA A 382 -27.09 -11.81 11.60
C ALA A 382 -27.39 -10.55 12.41
N TRP A 383 -28.36 -9.74 11.95
CA TRP A 383 -28.81 -8.55 12.66
C TRP A 383 -29.40 -8.86 14.05
N ILE A 384 -30.31 -9.82 14.14
CA ILE A 384 -30.94 -10.22 15.41
C ILE A 384 -29.89 -10.81 16.38
N LYS A 385 -28.98 -11.62 15.88
CA LYS A 385 -27.94 -12.26 16.70
C LYS A 385 -26.86 -11.31 17.18
N SER A 386 -26.65 -10.17 16.50
CA SER A 386 -25.63 -9.20 16.90
C SER A 386 -25.92 -8.53 18.24
N GLY A 387 -27.18 -8.53 18.71
CA GLY A 387 -27.59 -7.86 19.95
C GLY A 387 -27.43 -6.35 19.93
N LEU A 388 -27.31 -5.75 18.73
CA LEU A 388 -27.09 -4.32 18.54
C LEU A 388 -28.38 -3.53 18.83
N ASP A 389 -28.23 -2.44 19.59
CA ASP A 389 -29.26 -1.41 19.75
C ASP A 389 -28.84 -0.12 19.02
N THR A 390 -29.29 0.02 17.79
CA THR A 390 -28.97 1.18 16.95
C THR A 390 -29.67 2.48 17.34
N LEU A 391 -30.51 2.47 18.36
CA LEU A 391 -31.06 3.68 19.00
C LEU A 391 -30.01 4.32 19.92
N GLN A 392 -29.01 3.55 20.35
CA GLN A 392 -27.90 4.04 21.14
C GLN A 392 -26.87 4.80 20.28
N PRO A 393 -26.09 5.70 20.88
CA PRO A 393 -25.05 6.44 20.16
C PRO A 393 -24.00 5.51 19.52
N PHE A 394 -23.83 5.62 18.22
CA PHE A 394 -22.90 4.78 17.45
C PHE A 394 -21.44 5.02 17.85
N GLY A 395 -20.71 3.95 18.10
CA GLY A 395 -19.30 3.96 18.47
C GLY A 395 -19.03 4.41 19.92
N THR A 396 -19.96 5.09 20.58
CA THR A 396 -19.82 5.60 21.96
C THR A 396 -20.73 4.90 22.95
N SER A 397 -21.44 3.86 22.53
CA SER A 397 -22.21 2.95 23.37
C SER A 397 -21.77 1.51 23.17
N MET A 398 -21.73 0.72 24.25
CA MET A 398 -21.47 -0.73 24.21
C MET A 398 -22.49 -1.50 23.38
N LEU A 399 -23.72 -0.96 23.25
CA LEU A 399 -24.80 -1.61 22.50
C LEU A 399 -24.81 -1.23 21.02
N ASN A 400 -24.03 -0.20 20.62
CA ASN A 400 -23.88 0.23 19.22
C ASN A 400 -22.40 0.55 18.92
N PRO A 401 -21.49 -0.43 19.03
CA PRO A 401 -20.06 -0.23 18.86
C PRO A 401 -19.67 -0.06 17.37
N VAL A 402 -18.42 0.34 17.11
CA VAL A 402 -17.84 0.33 15.76
C VAL A 402 -17.52 -1.11 15.35
N PRO A 403 -17.84 -1.53 14.12
CA PRO A 403 -17.41 -2.84 13.60
C PRO A 403 -15.88 -2.98 13.55
N ASP A 404 -15.39 -4.15 13.92
CA ASP A 404 -13.97 -4.53 13.99
C ASP A 404 -13.17 -4.13 12.75
N VAL A 405 -13.67 -4.42 11.58
CA VAL A 405 -12.99 -4.18 10.29
C VAL A 405 -12.60 -2.71 10.04
N PHE A 406 -13.12 -1.80 10.83
CA PHE A 406 -12.80 -0.37 10.75
C PHE A 406 -11.81 0.10 11.81
N VAL A 407 -11.39 -0.78 12.73
CA VAL A 407 -10.55 -0.39 13.87
C VAL A 407 -9.32 -1.28 13.93
N LEU A 408 -8.16 -0.69 13.75
CA LEU A 408 -6.88 -1.34 14.06
C LEU A 408 -6.48 -0.90 15.47
N ASN A 409 -6.76 -1.71 16.46
CA ASN A 409 -6.48 -1.35 17.85
C ASN A 409 -4.98 -1.45 18.20
N ALA A 410 -4.61 -1.02 19.39
CA ALA A 410 -3.22 -0.95 19.83
C ALA A 410 -2.51 -2.32 19.80
N TYR A 411 -3.21 -3.40 20.16
CA TYR A 411 -2.65 -4.76 20.10
C TYR A 411 -2.38 -5.22 18.67
N GLU A 412 -3.32 -4.98 17.77
CA GLU A 412 -3.20 -5.34 16.36
C GLU A 412 -2.16 -4.50 15.64
N SER A 413 -2.16 -3.21 15.95
CA SER A 413 -1.13 -2.27 15.46
C SER A 413 0.27 -2.72 15.88
N ALA A 414 0.43 -3.13 17.14
CA ALA A 414 1.71 -3.67 17.62
C ALA A 414 2.06 -5.02 16.95
N ARG A 415 1.10 -5.91 16.76
CA ARG A 415 1.33 -7.16 16.01
C ARG A 415 1.81 -6.89 14.59
N ALA A 416 1.19 -5.93 13.91
CA ALA A 416 1.60 -5.52 12.58
C ALA A 416 3.03 -4.97 12.58
N ARG A 417 3.39 -4.08 13.53
CA ARG A 417 4.73 -3.52 13.64
C ARG A 417 5.78 -4.57 13.98
N ASN A 418 5.51 -5.47 14.91
CA ASN A 418 6.44 -6.55 15.28
C ASN A 418 6.70 -7.50 14.09
N ALA A 419 5.69 -7.77 13.28
CA ALA A 419 5.86 -8.56 12.06
C ALA A 419 6.73 -7.82 11.04
N VAL A 420 6.46 -6.53 10.80
CA VAL A 420 7.28 -5.68 9.92
C VAL A 420 8.72 -5.64 10.38
N GLU A 421 8.98 -5.48 11.68
CA GLU A 421 10.34 -5.49 12.23
C GLU A 421 11.05 -6.82 11.97
N SER A 422 10.38 -7.94 12.24
CA SER A 422 10.92 -9.28 12.00
C SER A 422 11.23 -9.51 10.51
N PHE A 423 10.33 -9.13 9.61
CA PHE A 423 10.53 -9.26 8.18
C PHE A 423 11.64 -8.33 7.68
N ASN A 424 11.70 -7.10 8.16
CA ASN A 424 12.75 -6.15 7.80
C ASN A 424 14.13 -6.61 8.22
N GLN A 425 14.24 -7.27 9.38
CA GLN A 425 15.51 -7.88 9.80
C GLN A 425 15.91 -9.02 8.85
N ILE A 426 14.97 -9.86 8.40
CA ILE A 426 15.22 -10.91 7.42
C ILE A 426 15.69 -10.28 6.10
N ILE A 427 14.96 -9.29 5.56
CA ILE A 427 15.29 -8.60 4.31
C ILE A 427 16.70 -8.01 4.39
N LYS A 428 17.03 -7.29 5.47
CA LYS A 428 18.34 -6.69 5.68
C LYS A 428 19.46 -7.74 5.71
N ASN A 429 19.27 -8.81 6.47
CA ASN A 429 20.24 -9.90 6.57
C ASN A 429 20.48 -10.57 5.20
N GLN A 430 19.42 -10.74 4.40
CA GLN A 430 19.53 -11.31 3.05
C GLN A 430 20.26 -10.36 2.08
N ALA A 431 20.04 -9.04 2.20
CA ALA A 431 20.79 -8.04 1.42
C ALA A 431 22.29 -8.10 1.73
N ASP A 432 22.63 -8.08 3.02
CA ASP A 432 24.01 -8.08 3.50
C ASP A 432 24.75 -9.37 3.10
N ALA A 433 24.12 -10.53 3.35
CA ALA A 433 24.72 -11.82 3.05
C ALA A 433 25.02 -12.03 1.55
N ARG A 434 24.25 -11.40 0.66
CA ARG A 434 24.41 -11.52 -0.80
C ARG A 434 25.12 -10.34 -1.45
N GLY A 435 25.42 -9.30 -0.66
CA GLY A 435 26.03 -8.09 -1.16
C GLY A 435 25.12 -7.28 -2.09
N PHE A 436 23.79 -7.40 -1.95
CA PHE A 436 22.84 -6.58 -2.69
C PHE A 436 22.75 -5.16 -2.10
N ALA A 437 22.34 -4.19 -2.92
CA ALA A 437 21.99 -2.86 -2.44
C ALA A 437 20.70 -2.95 -1.61
N TYR A 438 20.56 -2.03 -0.65
CA TYR A 438 19.44 -2.02 0.27
C TYR A 438 18.80 -0.63 0.33
N VAL A 439 17.47 -0.60 0.26
CA VAL A 439 16.65 0.60 0.46
C VAL A 439 15.91 0.45 1.79
N ASP A 440 16.12 1.38 2.70
CA ASP A 440 15.34 1.48 3.94
C ASP A 440 14.03 2.23 3.68
N ALA A 441 13.09 1.54 3.01
CA ALA A 441 11.77 2.08 2.71
C ALA A 441 10.96 2.36 3.99
N ASN A 442 11.25 1.65 5.09
CA ASN A 442 10.63 1.91 6.39
C ASN A 442 10.97 3.32 6.90
N ASN A 443 12.25 3.66 6.92
CA ASN A 443 12.69 4.98 7.34
C ASN A 443 12.27 6.07 6.33
N PHE A 444 12.40 5.79 5.04
CA PHE A 444 11.98 6.71 3.98
C PHE A 444 10.49 7.10 4.12
N MET A 445 9.59 6.15 4.30
CA MET A 445 8.17 6.42 4.49
C MET A 445 7.88 7.15 5.81
N LYS A 446 8.62 6.87 6.89
CA LYS A 446 8.54 7.65 8.14
C LYS A 446 8.92 9.12 7.93
N MET A 447 9.92 9.40 7.10
CA MET A 447 10.28 10.78 6.78
C MET A 447 9.18 11.48 5.97
N ILE A 448 8.57 10.80 4.99
CA ILE A 448 7.39 11.32 4.27
C ILE A 448 6.25 11.59 5.26
N THR A 449 5.96 10.66 6.17
CA THR A 449 4.86 10.81 7.16
C THR A 449 5.03 12.05 8.03
N ARG A 450 6.25 12.37 8.42
CA ARG A 450 6.57 13.56 9.24
C ARG A 450 6.52 14.88 8.46
N GLY A 451 6.39 14.81 7.15
CA GLY A 451 6.55 15.95 6.26
C GLY A 451 8.02 16.27 6.04
N SER A 452 8.49 16.08 4.83
CA SER A 452 9.91 16.30 4.49
C SER A 452 10.03 16.90 3.11
N TYR A 453 11.17 17.53 2.90
CA TYR A 453 11.54 18.11 1.61
C TYR A 453 12.53 17.15 0.92
N PHE A 454 12.11 16.55 -0.17
CA PHE A 454 12.91 15.63 -0.96
C PHE A 454 13.06 16.11 -2.38
N ASP A 455 14.27 16.10 -2.91
CA ASP A 455 14.55 16.36 -4.32
C ASP A 455 13.80 17.59 -4.88
N GLY A 456 13.75 18.66 -4.11
CA GLY A 456 13.08 19.90 -4.50
C GLY A 456 11.56 19.93 -4.26
N VAL A 457 10.97 18.90 -3.65
CA VAL A 457 9.52 18.81 -3.44
C VAL A 457 9.17 18.60 -1.97
N SER A 458 8.24 19.40 -1.44
CA SER A 458 7.63 19.16 -0.14
C SER A 458 6.60 18.04 -0.27
N THR A 459 6.72 17.00 0.55
CA THR A 459 5.80 15.87 0.58
C THR A 459 5.46 15.47 1.99
N SER A 460 4.26 14.94 2.18
CA SER A 460 3.81 14.38 3.46
C SER A 460 2.86 13.22 3.24
N ALA A 461 2.48 12.54 4.32
CA ALA A 461 1.40 11.54 4.32
C ALA A 461 0.01 12.16 4.49
N SER A 462 -0.13 13.48 4.42
CA SER A 462 -1.45 14.12 4.45
C SER A 462 -2.28 13.64 3.27
N PHE A 463 -3.45 13.10 3.56
CA PHE A 463 -4.36 12.60 2.53
C PHE A 463 -4.73 13.73 1.56
N LEU A 464 -4.71 13.48 0.28
CA LEU A 464 -4.90 14.40 -0.84
C LEU A 464 -3.79 15.46 -1.00
N SER A 465 -3.44 16.20 0.04
CA SER A 465 -2.55 17.36 -0.05
C SER A 465 -1.07 17.03 0.08
N GLY A 466 -0.73 15.87 0.65
CA GLY A 466 0.67 15.48 0.88
C GLY A 466 1.46 15.09 -0.36
N GLY A 467 0.78 14.78 -1.45
CA GLY A 467 1.35 14.55 -2.78
C GLY A 467 2.03 13.20 -2.99
N ALA A 468 2.30 12.42 -1.94
CA ALA A 468 2.99 11.14 -2.04
C ALA A 468 2.04 9.94 -2.20
N PHE A 469 0.86 9.98 -1.57
CA PHE A 469 -0.10 8.86 -1.55
C PHE A 469 -1.32 9.14 -2.42
N SER A 470 -1.83 8.11 -3.07
CA SER A 470 -3.01 8.14 -3.91
C SER A 470 -4.32 8.09 -3.09
N LEU A 471 -5.47 8.11 -3.77
CA LEU A 471 -6.79 8.24 -3.15
C LEU A 471 -7.22 7.04 -2.29
N ASP A 472 -6.51 5.92 -2.36
CA ASP A 472 -6.73 4.78 -1.46
C ASP A 472 -5.97 4.89 -0.13
N GLY A 473 -5.09 5.87 0.00
CA GLY A 473 -4.29 6.09 1.21
C GLY A 473 -3.21 5.05 1.50
N VAL A 474 -2.98 4.13 0.56
CA VAL A 474 -2.00 3.02 0.65
C VAL A 474 -0.92 3.13 -0.41
N HIS A 475 -1.32 3.30 -1.67
CA HIS A 475 -0.41 3.30 -2.81
C HIS A 475 0.09 4.69 -3.14
N LEU A 476 1.20 4.73 -3.88
CA LEU A 476 1.86 5.98 -4.22
C LEU A 476 1.21 6.66 -5.44
N THR A 477 1.27 7.98 -5.46
CA THR A 477 1.05 8.77 -6.68
C THR A 477 2.24 8.63 -7.62
N PRO A 478 2.17 9.10 -8.88
CA PRO A 478 3.36 9.19 -9.74
C PRO A 478 4.51 9.96 -9.09
N ARG A 479 4.22 11.03 -8.33
CA ARG A 479 5.24 11.76 -7.54
C ARG A 479 5.85 10.90 -6.44
N GLY A 480 5.03 10.20 -5.68
CA GLY A 480 5.50 9.27 -4.66
C GLY A 480 6.35 8.13 -5.23
N ASN A 481 5.97 7.63 -6.41
CA ASN A 481 6.75 6.63 -7.15
C ASN A 481 8.09 7.19 -7.64
N ALA A 482 8.16 8.45 -8.11
CA ALA A 482 9.42 9.09 -8.50
C ALA A 482 10.37 9.25 -7.30
N LEU A 483 9.83 9.62 -6.13
CA LEU A 483 10.61 9.65 -4.89
C LEU A 483 11.14 8.26 -4.51
N ALA A 484 10.30 7.23 -4.57
CA ALA A 484 10.72 5.85 -4.31
C ALA A 484 11.80 5.39 -5.33
N ALA A 485 11.60 5.67 -6.62
CA ALA A 485 12.58 5.37 -7.67
C ALA A 485 13.95 5.97 -7.37
N ASN A 486 13.99 7.21 -6.87
CA ASN A 486 15.23 7.86 -6.48
C ASN A 486 15.97 7.14 -5.35
N GLU A 487 15.25 6.60 -4.37
CA GLU A 487 15.86 5.81 -3.30
C GLU A 487 16.49 4.52 -3.83
N PHE A 488 15.83 3.83 -4.78
CA PHE A 488 16.41 2.66 -5.45
C PHE A 488 17.65 3.03 -6.26
N ILE A 489 17.60 4.11 -7.04
CA ILE A 489 18.72 4.59 -7.86
C ILE A 489 19.91 4.99 -6.96
N ARG A 490 19.68 5.72 -5.88
CA ARG A 490 20.73 6.09 -4.92
C ARG A 490 21.38 4.88 -4.29
N ALA A 491 20.59 3.89 -3.89
CA ALA A 491 21.10 2.65 -3.32
C ALA A 491 21.96 1.85 -4.31
N LEU A 492 21.51 1.78 -5.58
CA LEU A 492 22.30 1.16 -6.67
C LEU A 492 23.60 1.91 -6.90
N ASN A 493 23.54 3.23 -7.05
CA ASN A 493 24.72 4.07 -7.28
C ASN A 493 25.73 3.94 -6.14
N ALA A 494 25.27 4.00 -4.90
CA ALA A 494 26.12 3.88 -3.71
C ALA A 494 26.78 2.50 -3.60
N LYS A 495 26.03 1.43 -3.90
CA LYS A 495 26.53 0.05 -3.74
C LYS A 495 27.46 -0.38 -4.85
N TYR A 496 27.15 -0.01 -6.08
CA TYR A 496 27.84 -0.53 -7.28
C TYR A 496 28.72 0.51 -7.98
N GLY A 497 28.74 1.75 -7.48
CA GLY A 497 29.53 2.84 -8.06
C GLY A 497 28.99 3.30 -9.42
N SER A 498 27.71 3.03 -9.71
CA SER A 498 27.05 3.52 -10.92
C SER A 498 26.70 5.02 -10.79
N LYS A 499 26.40 5.66 -11.92
CA LYS A 499 26.05 7.08 -11.99
C LYS A 499 24.70 7.29 -12.70
N VAL A 500 23.74 6.42 -12.40
CA VAL A 500 22.38 6.55 -12.94
C VAL A 500 21.77 7.85 -12.42
N PRO A 501 21.22 8.72 -13.29
CA PRO A 501 20.65 9.99 -12.85
C PRO A 501 19.39 9.76 -12.04
N VAL A 502 19.16 10.59 -11.03
CA VAL A 502 17.89 10.62 -10.28
C VAL A 502 16.85 11.44 -11.02
N LEU A 503 15.58 11.16 -10.74
CA LEU A 503 14.45 11.88 -11.29
C LEU A 503 14.23 13.22 -10.57
N ASN A 504 13.58 14.17 -11.24
CA ASN A 504 13.00 15.34 -10.62
C ASN A 504 11.53 15.06 -10.25
N PRO A 505 11.19 14.78 -8.97
CA PRO A 505 9.84 14.44 -8.57
C PRO A 505 8.82 15.57 -8.79
N GLY A 506 9.28 16.81 -8.95
CA GLY A 506 8.44 17.96 -9.25
C GLY A 506 7.75 17.89 -10.62
N LEU A 507 8.26 17.09 -11.53
CA LEU A 507 7.66 16.85 -12.86
C LEU A 507 6.51 15.84 -12.83
N TYR A 508 6.33 15.12 -11.74
CA TYR A 508 5.31 14.08 -11.59
C TYR A 508 4.12 14.58 -10.77
N LYS A 509 2.95 14.13 -11.17
CA LYS A 509 1.70 14.51 -10.52
C LYS A 509 1.57 13.86 -9.13
N GLY A 510 1.11 14.63 -8.15
CA GLY A 510 0.49 14.12 -6.93
C GLY A 510 -0.98 13.76 -7.20
N VAL A 511 -1.83 13.87 -6.18
CA VAL A 511 -3.28 13.83 -6.40
C VAL A 511 -3.68 15.08 -7.19
N ILE A 512 -4.43 14.87 -8.28
CA ILE A 512 -4.98 15.99 -9.07
C ILE A 512 -6.19 16.50 -8.30
N LEU A 513 -6.10 17.73 -7.86
CA LEU A 513 -7.24 18.44 -7.28
C LEU A 513 -8.08 19.03 -8.42
N PRO A 514 -9.42 18.95 -8.36
CA PRO A 514 -10.31 19.49 -9.37
C PRO A 514 -10.28 21.01 -9.43
#